data_66147e0c7f9e430ae82adef543fa367a
#
_entry.id   66147e0c7f9e430ae82adef543fa367a
#
_cell.length_a   1.000
_cell.length_b   1.000
_cell.length_c   1.000
_cell.angle_alpha   90.00
_cell.angle_beta   90.00
_cell.angle_gamma   90.00
#
_symmetry.space_group_name_H-M   'P 1'
#
loop_
_entity.id
_entity.type
_entity.pdbx_description
1 polymer ?
#
loop_
_entity_poly.entity_id
_entity_poly.type
_entity_poly.pdbx_seq_one_letter_code
_entity_poly.pdbx_strand_id
1 'polypeptide(L)'
;MLMNNLDPDVAERPDELVVYGGTGKAARDWASFDAMVRTLTTLADDETMLVQSGRPVGVMRTHEWAPRVLIANSNLVGDWATWPEFRRLEHLGLTMYGQMTAGSWIYIGTQGILQGTYETFAAVAERLAARTGGHGQGGGTLKGTLTVTGGCGGMGGAQPLAVTMNDGVCLVIDVDPHRLTRRVGTRYLDELADDLDDALRRVLAAKAEGRALSVGLVGNCATVLPELLRRGVEVDIVTDQTSAHDPLSYLPEGIALGDWHDYAEAKPEEFTERARASMARHVEAMVGFMDGGAEVFDYGNSIRDEARQGGFERAFAFPGFVPAYIRPLFCQGKGPFRWAALSGDPEDIAVTDRAVAELFPDDDRLQRWLRAAQERVAFQGLPARICWLGYGERDLAGLRFNELVASGEVSAPIVIGRDHLDCGSVASPYRETEAMLDGSDAIADWPLLNGLVAASSGATWVSIHHGGGVGIGRSIHAGQVSVADGTPLAAAKLARVLSNDPGMGVIRHVDAGYE
;
A
#
# COMPACT_ATOMS: atom_id res chain seq x y z
N MET A 1 -17.74 3.50 3.02
CA MET A 1 -16.44 2.91 2.59
C MET A 1 -16.53 2.13 1.29
N LEU A 2 -17.46 1.16 1.11
CA LEU A 2 -17.61 0.43 -0.16
C LEU A 2 -17.84 1.40 -1.35
N MET A 3 -18.69 2.40 -1.20
CA MET A 3 -18.93 3.43 -2.23
C MET A 3 -17.70 4.32 -2.44
N ASN A 4 -17.01 4.72 -1.36
CA ASN A 4 -15.79 5.51 -1.46
C ASN A 4 -14.67 4.81 -2.22
N ASN A 5 -14.61 3.46 -2.17
CA ASN A 5 -13.67 2.69 -2.98
C ASN A 5 -13.84 2.89 -4.49
N LEU A 6 -15.04 3.25 -4.92
CA LEU A 6 -15.40 3.48 -6.33
C LEU A 6 -15.60 4.97 -6.66
N ASP A 7 -15.25 5.86 -5.73
CA ASP A 7 -15.17 7.29 -6.02
C ASP A 7 -14.15 7.52 -7.14
N PRO A 8 -14.46 8.34 -8.17
CA PRO A 8 -13.54 8.62 -9.28
C PRO A 8 -12.18 9.17 -8.84
N ASP A 9 -12.11 9.87 -7.70
CA ASP A 9 -10.85 10.36 -7.14
C ASP A 9 -10.03 9.25 -6.47
N VAL A 10 -10.66 8.14 -6.10
CA VAL A 10 -10.04 6.98 -5.42
C VAL A 10 -9.72 5.87 -6.41
N ALA A 11 -10.71 5.39 -7.16
CA ALA A 11 -10.59 4.23 -8.04
C ALA A 11 -9.85 4.54 -9.35
N GLU A 12 -9.16 3.53 -9.88
CA GLU A 12 -8.51 3.60 -11.19
C GLU A 12 -9.52 3.47 -12.34
N ARG A 13 -10.46 2.52 -12.22
CA ARG A 13 -11.53 2.26 -13.19
C ARG A 13 -12.84 1.91 -12.47
N PRO A 14 -13.55 2.89 -11.93
CA PRO A 14 -14.75 2.66 -11.11
C PRO A 14 -15.86 1.93 -11.88
N ASP A 15 -16.03 2.18 -13.17
CA ASP A 15 -17.05 1.52 -14.01
C ASP A 15 -16.82 0.01 -14.13
N GLU A 16 -15.57 -0.47 -13.98
CA GLU A 16 -15.20 -1.88 -13.96
C GLU A 16 -15.08 -2.45 -12.54
N LEU A 17 -15.46 -1.68 -11.51
CA LEU A 17 -15.28 -2.00 -10.10
C LEU A 17 -13.80 -2.14 -9.67
N VAL A 18 -12.87 -1.66 -10.51
CA VAL A 18 -11.43 -1.74 -10.26
C VAL A 18 -10.98 -0.54 -9.44
N VAL A 19 -10.45 -0.81 -8.27
CA VAL A 19 -10.02 0.20 -7.30
C VAL A 19 -8.56 0.59 -7.55
N TYR A 20 -7.63 -0.39 -7.54
CA TYR A 20 -6.22 -0.15 -7.80
C TYR A 20 -5.48 -1.44 -8.20
N GLY A 21 -4.20 -1.30 -8.59
CA GLY A 21 -3.31 -2.42 -8.85
C GLY A 21 -3.69 -3.21 -10.11
N GLY A 22 -4.21 -2.52 -11.12
CA GLY A 22 -4.57 -3.10 -12.41
C GLY A 22 -5.90 -3.84 -12.42
N THR A 23 -6.15 -4.79 -11.51
CA THR A 23 -7.35 -5.65 -11.49
C THR A 23 -7.97 -5.83 -10.11
N GLY A 24 -7.50 -5.12 -9.09
CA GLY A 24 -8.02 -5.21 -7.72
C GLY A 24 -9.43 -4.61 -7.58
N LYS A 25 -10.43 -5.45 -7.32
CA LYS A 25 -11.85 -5.08 -7.31
C LYS A 25 -12.45 -4.91 -5.92
N ALA A 26 -13.45 -4.01 -5.82
CA ALA A 26 -14.28 -3.82 -4.62
C ALA A 26 -15.43 -4.84 -4.54
N ALA A 27 -15.93 -5.31 -5.68
CA ALA A 27 -17.00 -6.29 -5.82
C ALA A 27 -16.76 -7.15 -7.06
N ARG A 28 -17.33 -8.36 -7.11
CA ARG A 28 -17.16 -9.29 -8.23
C ARG A 28 -17.78 -8.76 -9.52
N ASP A 29 -18.99 -8.23 -9.41
CA ASP A 29 -19.81 -7.66 -10.46
C ASP A 29 -20.78 -6.62 -9.88
N TRP A 30 -21.44 -5.85 -10.72
CA TRP A 30 -22.40 -4.83 -10.29
C TRP A 30 -23.61 -5.40 -9.56
N ALA A 31 -24.09 -6.58 -9.92
CA ALA A 31 -25.20 -7.22 -9.21
C ALA A 31 -24.81 -7.58 -7.77
N SER A 32 -23.58 -8.03 -7.57
CA SER A 32 -23.01 -8.29 -6.24
C SER A 32 -22.82 -7.00 -5.45
N PHE A 33 -22.33 -5.93 -6.09
CA PHE A 33 -22.21 -4.61 -5.46
C PHE A 33 -23.56 -4.09 -4.95
N ASP A 34 -24.58 -4.09 -5.80
CA ASP A 34 -25.93 -3.67 -5.44
C ASP A 34 -26.53 -4.53 -4.32
N ALA A 35 -26.28 -5.84 -4.35
CA ALA A 35 -26.75 -6.75 -3.31
C ALA A 35 -26.06 -6.46 -1.96
N MET A 36 -24.74 -6.16 -1.96
CA MET A 36 -24.03 -5.76 -0.75
C MET A 36 -24.58 -4.46 -0.19
N VAL A 37 -24.78 -3.43 -1.03
CA VAL A 37 -25.35 -2.14 -0.59
C VAL A 37 -26.73 -2.33 0.03
N ARG A 38 -27.65 -3.08 -0.64
CA ARG A 38 -28.97 -3.37 -0.08
C ARG A 38 -28.90 -4.12 1.25
N THR A 39 -28.03 -5.12 1.36
CA THR A 39 -27.88 -5.89 2.60
C THR A 39 -27.38 -5.00 3.73
N LEU A 40 -26.33 -4.22 3.49
CA LEU A 40 -25.73 -3.33 4.51
C LEU A 40 -26.72 -2.30 5.05
N THR A 41 -27.70 -1.85 4.24
CA THR A 41 -28.73 -0.88 4.68
C THR A 41 -29.84 -1.50 5.52
N THR A 42 -29.94 -2.84 5.55
CA THR A 42 -31.03 -3.56 6.26
C THR A 42 -30.53 -4.53 7.34
N LEU A 43 -29.22 -4.68 7.48
CA LEU A 43 -28.59 -5.62 8.39
C LEU A 43 -28.87 -5.24 9.86
N ALA A 44 -29.44 -6.15 10.65
CA ALA A 44 -29.74 -5.93 12.06
C ALA A 44 -28.46 -6.01 12.94
N ASP A 45 -28.49 -5.49 14.17
CA ASP A 45 -27.28 -5.36 15.01
C ASP A 45 -26.67 -6.70 15.44
N ASP A 46 -27.45 -7.78 15.40
CA ASP A 46 -27.03 -9.15 15.69
C ASP A 46 -26.82 -10.02 14.44
N GLU A 47 -26.62 -9.39 13.27
CA GLU A 47 -26.43 -10.09 12.01
C GLU A 47 -25.06 -9.78 11.36
N THR A 48 -24.52 -10.79 10.66
CA THR A 48 -23.26 -10.73 9.93
C THR A 48 -23.48 -11.10 8.47
N MET A 49 -23.15 -10.22 7.55
CA MET A 49 -23.09 -10.51 6.12
C MET A 49 -21.80 -11.26 5.78
N LEU A 50 -21.93 -12.34 5.00
CA LEU A 50 -20.80 -13.11 4.49
C LEU A 50 -20.53 -12.74 3.02
N VAL A 51 -19.28 -12.44 2.71
CA VAL A 51 -18.83 -12.05 1.36
C VAL A 51 -17.72 -12.99 0.90
N GLN A 52 -17.97 -13.70 -0.18
CA GLN A 52 -17.04 -14.62 -0.81
C GLN A 52 -16.56 -14.02 -2.14
N SER A 53 -15.27 -13.65 -2.22
CA SER A 53 -14.67 -13.05 -3.42
C SER A 53 -15.57 -12.00 -4.07
N GLY A 54 -15.93 -10.98 -3.29
CA GLY A 54 -16.73 -9.84 -3.73
C GLY A 54 -18.20 -10.10 -4.00
N ARG A 55 -18.75 -11.25 -3.60
CA ARG A 55 -20.17 -11.58 -3.71
C ARG A 55 -20.78 -11.85 -2.33
N PRO A 56 -21.88 -11.20 -1.94
CA PRO A 56 -22.59 -11.54 -0.71
C PRO A 56 -23.26 -12.90 -0.90
N VAL A 57 -23.00 -13.83 0.01
CA VAL A 57 -23.49 -15.22 -0.09
C VAL A 57 -24.49 -15.58 0.99
N GLY A 58 -24.64 -14.75 2.01
CA GLY A 58 -25.61 -14.97 3.06
C GLY A 58 -25.51 -13.97 4.20
N VAL A 59 -26.52 -13.96 5.06
CA VAL A 59 -26.57 -13.26 6.34
C VAL A 59 -26.77 -14.29 7.43
N MET A 60 -25.96 -14.24 8.46
CA MET A 60 -26.05 -15.14 9.62
C MET A 60 -26.41 -14.34 10.86
N ARG A 61 -27.28 -14.92 11.70
CA ARG A 61 -27.50 -14.38 13.03
C ARG A 61 -26.29 -14.67 13.90
N THR A 62 -25.74 -13.61 14.49
CA THR A 62 -24.58 -13.64 15.38
C THR A 62 -24.91 -12.95 16.71
N HIS A 63 -24.22 -11.86 17.04
CA HIS A 63 -24.46 -11.03 18.20
C HIS A 63 -23.84 -9.64 18.01
N GLU A 64 -24.18 -8.68 18.83
CA GLU A 64 -23.74 -7.27 18.71
C GLU A 64 -22.21 -7.07 18.74
N TRP A 65 -21.44 -8.00 19.30
CA TRP A 65 -19.98 -7.98 19.32
C TRP A 65 -19.35 -8.55 18.05
N ALA A 66 -20.10 -9.34 17.29
CA ALA A 66 -19.57 -9.94 16.06
C ALA A 66 -19.34 -8.89 14.97
N PRO A 67 -18.42 -9.15 14.05
CA PRO A 67 -18.28 -8.34 12.84
C PRO A 67 -19.60 -8.25 12.08
N ARG A 68 -19.89 -7.06 11.54
CA ARG A 68 -21.04 -6.84 10.64
C ARG A 68 -20.81 -7.51 9.28
N VAL A 69 -19.55 -7.66 8.88
CA VAL A 69 -19.16 -8.29 7.61
C VAL A 69 -17.94 -9.18 7.83
N LEU A 70 -17.98 -10.38 7.26
CA LEU A 70 -16.84 -11.26 7.11
C LEU A 70 -16.58 -11.49 5.63
N ILE A 71 -15.34 -11.26 5.22
CA ILE A 71 -14.91 -11.28 3.81
C ILE A 71 -13.79 -12.32 3.64
N ALA A 72 -13.89 -13.15 2.60
CA ALA A 72 -12.80 -13.99 2.15
C ALA A 72 -12.62 -13.78 0.64
N ASN A 73 -11.43 -13.34 0.21
CA ASN A 73 -11.15 -13.02 -1.18
C ASN A 73 -10.01 -13.86 -1.74
N SER A 74 -10.22 -14.45 -2.91
CA SER A 74 -9.18 -15.09 -3.74
C SER A 74 -8.44 -16.27 -3.07
N ASN A 75 -8.92 -16.80 -1.93
CA ASN A 75 -8.23 -17.86 -1.20
C ASN A 75 -8.35 -19.17 -1.97
N LEU A 76 -7.23 -19.64 -2.51
CA LEU A 76 -7.08 -20.92 -3.19
C LEU A 76 -6.27 -21.89 -2.34
N VAL A 77 -6.57 -23.18 -2.48
CA VAL A 77 -5.83 -24.25 -1.79
C VAL A 77 -4.47 -24.43 -2.46
N GLY A 78 -3.42 -24.51 -1.69
CA GLY A 78 -2.02 -24.76 -1.99
C GLY A 78 -1.64 -24.87 -3.48
N ASP A 79 -1.64 -26.08 -4.01
CA ASP A 79 -1.20 -26.36 -5.38
C ASP A 79 -2.05 -25.70 -6.47
N TRP A 80 -3.28 -25.29 -6.14
CA TRP A 80 -4.19 -24.53 -7.04
C TRP A 80 -3.98 -23.02 -6.96
N ALA A 81 -3.13 -22.54 -6.06
CA ALA A 81 -2.86 -21.11 -5.88
C ALA A 81 -1.90 -20.60 -6.97
N THR A 82 -2.31 -20.70 -8.22
CA THR A 82 -1.58 -20.28 -9.41
C THR A 82 -2.38 -19.29 -10.24
N TRP A 83 -1.71 -18.42 -10.99
CA TRP A 83 -2.38 -17.48 -11.88
C TRP A 83 -3.27 -18.14 -12.94
N PRO A 84 -2.85 -19.24 -13.63
CA PRO A 84 -3.71 -19.92 -14.61
C PRO A 84 -5.01 -20.42 -13.99
N GLU A 85 -4.95 -21.05 -12.81
CA GLU A 85 -6.15 -21.56 -12.14
C GLU A 85 -7.01 -20.41 -11.61
N PHE A 86 -6.41 -19.36 -11.05
CA PHE A 86 -7.13 -18.18 -10.61
C PHE A 86 -7.93 -17.54 -11.76
N ARG A 87 -7.30 -17.32 -12.92
CA ARG A 87 -7.96 -16.74 -14.10
C ARG A 87 -9.07 -17.63 -14.64
N ARG A 88 -8.87 -18.95 -14.64
CA ARG A 88 -9.92 -19.90 -15.00
C ARG A 88 -11.16 -19.75 -14.10
N LEU A 89 -10.95 -19.64 -12.79
CA LEU A 89 -12.05 -19.47 -11.82
C LEU A 89 -12.69 -18.08 -11.92
N GLU A 90 -11.89 -17.05 -12.17
CA GLU A 90 -12.40 -15.70 -12.39
C GLU A 90 -13.28 -15.63 -13.65
N HIS A 91 -12.84 -16.23 -14.76
CA HIS A 91 -13.64 -16.34 -15.99
C HIS A 91 -14.96 -17.08 -15.77
N LEU A 92 -14.99 -18.09 -14.90
CA LEU A 92 -16.22 -18.78 -14.50
C LEU A 92 -17.10 -17.97 -13.52
N GLY A 93 -16.70 -16.77 -13.12
CA GLY A 93 -17.41 -15.93 -12.18
C GLY A 93 -17.42 -16.46 -10.74
N LEU A 94 -16.44 -17.32 -10.35
CA LEU A 94 -16.37 -17.96 -9.04
C LEU A 94 -15.50 -17.20 -8.04
N THR A 95 -14.60 -16.37 -8.53
CA THR A 95 -13.67 -15.55 -7.72
C THR A 95 -13.50 -14.17 -8.33
N MET A 96 -12.83 -13.29 -7.62
CA MET A 96 -12.32 -12.01 -8.11
C MET A 96 -10.98 -11.71 -7.45
N TYR A 97 -10.14 -10.88 -8.08
CA TYR A 97 -8.94 -10.38 -7.43
C TYR A 97 -9.33 -9.23 -6.47
N GLY A 98 -9.63 -9.60 -5.23
CA GLY A 98 -9.98 -8.66 -4.16
C GLY A 98 -8.73 -8.17 -3.44
N GLN A 99 -7.82 -7.53 -4.18
CA GLN A 99 -6.52 -7.10 -3.70
C GLN A 99 -6.65 -6.25 -2.43
N MET A 100 -6.16 -6.79 -1.31
CA MET A 100 -5.99 -6.10 -0.01
C MET A 100 -7.14 -5.13 0.33
N THR A 101 -6.82 -3.86 0.48
CA THR A 101 -7.77 -2.80 0.88
C THR A 101 -8.85 -2.50 -0.16
N ALA A 102 -8.67 -2.90 -1.44
CA ALA A 102 -9.73 -2.83 -2.44
C ALA A 102 -10.88 -3.79 -2.10
N GLY A 103 -10.57 -5.06 -1.89
CA GLY A 103 -11.57 -6.08 -1.58
C GLY A 103 -12.13 -6.03 -0.16
N SER A 104 -11.54 -5.27 0.74
CA SER A 104 -12.02 -5.02 2.12
C SER A 104 -12.58 -3.61 2.33
N TRP A 105 -12.70 -2.84 1.28
CA TRP A 105 -13.33 -1.51 1.26
C TRP A 105 -12.70 -0.48 2.21
N ILE A 106 -11.40 -0.56 2.41
CA ILE A 106 -10.64 0.38 3.27
C ILE A 106 -9.54 1.11 2.48
N TYR A 107 -9.47 0.93 1.17
CA TYR A 107 -8.62 1.77 0.34
C TYR A 107 -9.17 3.19 0.29
N ILE A 108 -8.37 4.14 0.68
CA ILE A 108 -8.73 5.57 0.81
C ILE A 108 -7.94 6.44 -0.16
N GLY A 109 -7.49 5.88 -1.27
CA GLY A 109 -6.65 6.57 -2.23
C GLY A 109 -5.17 6.60 -1.82
N THR A 110 -4.36 7.30 -2.61
CA THR A 110 -2.91 7.43 -2.41
C THR A 110 -2.57 8.10 -1.08
N GLN A 111 -3.48 8.93 -0.53
CA GLN A 111 -3.35 9.51 0.81
C GLN A 111 -3.16 8.46 1.92
N GLY A 112 -3.71 7.26 1.74
CA GLY A 112 -3.66 6.18 2.73
C GLY A 112 -2.35 5.40 2.81
N ILE A 113 -1.39 5.67 1.93
CA ILE A 113 -0.08 4.98 1.91
C ILE A 113 1.10 5.94 2.07
N LEU A 114 0.84 7.23 1.98
CA LEU A 114 1.89 8.25 1.86
C LEU A 114 2.84 8.27 3.05
N GLN A 115 2.36 8.12 4.29
CA GLN A 115 3.26 8.15 5.43
C GLN A 115 4.21 6.94 5.48
N GLY A 116 3.75 5.73 5.18
CA GLY A 116 4.65 4.57 5.13
C GLY A 116 5.77 4.77 4.11
N THR A 117 5.44 5.40 2.98
CA THR A 117 6.42 5.79 1.97
C THR A 117 7.34 6.89 2.49
N TYR A 118 6.79 7.91 3.15
CA TYR A 118 7.57 8.97 3.81
C TYR A 118 8.56 8.41 4.85
N GLU A 119 8.10 7.50 5.73
CA GLU A 119 8.95 6.87 6.75
C GLU A 119 10.05 5.99 6.13
N THR A 120 9.75 5.29 5.04
CA THR A 120 10.74 4.50 4.32
C THR A 120 11.85 5.41 3.77
N PHE A 121 11.50 6.51 3.10
CA PHE A 121 12.50 7.46 2.59
C PHE A 121 13.22 8.23 3.69
N ALA A 122 12.60 8.49 4.83
CA ALA A 122 13.29 9.04 6.01
C ALA A 122 14.34 8.05 6.54
N ALA A 123 14.02 6.75 6.61
CA ALA A 123 15.00 5.74 7.01
C ALA A 123 16.14 5.58 5.98
N VAL A 124 15.85 5.69 4.69
CA VAL A 124 16.87 5.74 3.62
C VAL A 124 17.79 6.94 3.82
N ALA A 125 17.24 8.13 4.11
CA ALA A 125 18.02 9.35 4.37
C ALA A 125 18.96 9.19 5.56
N GLU A 126 18.50 8.59 6.66
CA GLU A 126 19.33 8.28 7.84
C GLU A 126 20.49 7.32 7.49
N ARG A 127 20.20 6.28 6.69
CA ARG A 127 21.20 5.32 6.24
C ARG A 127 22.26 5.96 5.33
N LEU A 128 21.86 6.82 4.40
CA LEU A 128 22.79 7.57 3.54
C LEU A 128 23.66 8.54 4.37
N ALA A 129 23.07 9.25 5.33
CA ALA A 129 23.80 10.13 6.23
C ALA A 129 24.84 9.37 7.07
N ALA A 130 24.50 8.19 7.57
CA ALA A 130 25.42 7.33 8.32
C ALA A 130 26.63 6.88 7.48
N ARG A 131 26.44 6.60 6.18
CA ARG A 131 27.53 6.22 5.25
C ARG A 131 28.51 7.37 4.99
N THR A 132 28.02 8.61 4.99
CA THR A 132 28.86 9.80 4.73
C THR A 132 29.48 10.41 5.97
N GLY A 133 29.35 9.79 7.16
CA GLY A 133 29.90 10.27 8.43
C GLY A 133 29.17 11.47 9.03
N GLY A 134 28.03 11.81 8.53
CA GLY A 134 27.16 12.88 9.05
C GLY A 134 26.40 12.44 10.31
N HIS A 135 26.98 12.66 11.49
CA HIS A 135 26.27 12.53 12.77
C HIS A 135 25.40 13.78 13.03
N GLY A 136 24.27 13.90 12.33
CA GLY A 136 23.27 14.92 12.62
C GLY A 136 22.25 14.40 13.65
N GLN A 137 22.19 14.98 14.84
CA GLN A 137 21.02 14.86 15.71
C GLN A 137 19.82 15.49 14.95
N GLY A 138 18.85 14.68 14.53
CA GLY A 138 17.62 15.17 13.93
C GLY A 138 17.37 14.75 12.48
N GLY A 139 17.44 13.47 12.16
CA GLY A 139 16.95 12.87 10.92
C GLY A 139 17.70 13.34 9.66
N GLY A 140 18.35 12.42 8.95
CA GLY A 140 18.88 12.69 7.62
C GLY A 140 17.77 13.21 6.70
N THR A 141 18.09 14.09 5.74
CA THR A 141 17.20 14.48 4.65
C THR A 141 17.74 13.95 3.33
N LEU A 142 16.89 13.87 2.31
CA LEU A 142 17.30 13.50 0.94
C LEU A 142 17.77 14.71 0.14
N LYS A 143 18.09 15.82 0.79
CA LYS A 143 18.56 17.04 0.12
C LYS A 143 19.80 16.78 -0.72
N GLY A 144 19.75 17.16 -1.98
CA GLY A 144 20.87 16.93 -2.91
C GLY A 144 20.99 15.49 -3.42
N THR A 145 19.99 14.62 -3.19
CA THR A 145 19.94 13.28 -3.74
C THR A 145 18.91 13.16 -4.85
N LEU A 146 19.13 12.23 -5.78
CA LEU A 146 18.21 11.85 -6.85
C LEU A 146 17.69 10.45 -6.61
N THR A 147 16.38 10.32 -6.44
CA THR A 147 15.64 9.05 -6.44
C THR A 147 15.07 8.79 -7.81
N VAL A 148 15.26 7.59 -8.35
CA VAL A 148 14.59 7.10 -9.55
C VAL A 148 13.68 5.94 -9.18
N THR A 149 12.42 6.00 -9.62
CA THR A 149 11.42 4.96 -9.32
C THR A 149 10.52 4.65 -10.50
N GLY A 150 10.05 3.42 -10.58
CA GLY A 150 9.04 2.98 -11.54
C GLY A 150 7.64 2.91 -10.93
N GLY A 151 6.63 3.26 -11.75
CA GLY A 151 5.22 3.15 -11.38
C GLY A 151 4.66 4.36 -10.63
N CYS A 152 3.57 4.93 -11.16
CA CYS A 152 2.88 6.12 -10.63
C CYS A 152 1.37 5.89 -10.46
N GLY A 153 0.96 4.62 -10.30
CA GLY A 153 -0.42 4.22 -10.04
C GLY A 153 -0.90 4.55 -8.63
N GLY A 154 -1.94 3.85 -8.15
CA GLY A 154 -2.54 4.07 -6.84
C GLY A 154 -1.53 4.04 -5.69
N MET A 155 -0.63 3.06 -5.70
CA MET A 155 0.40 2.88 -4.68
C MET A 155 1.68 3.68 -5.01
N GLY A 156 2.26 3.47 -6.18
CA GLY A 156 3.51 4.13 -6.61
C GLY A 156 3.43 5.65 -6.66
N GLY A 157 2.24 6.19 -6.89
CA GLY A 157 2.00 7.63 -6.92
C GLY A 157 2.27 8.38 -5.61
N ALA A 158 2.47 7.68 -4.49
CA ALA A 158 2.89 8.30 -3.23
C ALA A 158 4.39 8.63 -3.20
N GLN A 159 5.21 7.94 -3.98
CA GLN A 159 6.66 8.06 -3.89
C GLN A 159 7.18 9.46 -4.23
N PRO A 160 6.73 10.13 -5.32
CA PRO A 160 7.25 11.46 -5.66
C PRO A 160 7.05 12.48 -4.53
N LEU A 161 5.84 12.51 -3.95
CA LEU A 161 5.53 13.40 -2.82
C LEU A 161 6.35 13.02 -1.58
N ALA A 162 6.46 11.73 -1.25
CA ALA A 162 7.23 11.28 -0.08
C ALA A 162 8.72 11.66 -0.18
N VAL A 163 9.30 11.54 -1.37
CA VAL A 163 10.69 11.97 -1.62
C VAL A 163 10.84 13.48 -1.43
N THR A 164 9.94 14.29 -2.01
CA THR A 164 10.01 15.76 -1.88
C THR A 164 9.67 16.24 -0.47
N MET A 165 8.85 15.53 0.29
CA MET A 165 8.61 15.80 1.72
C MET A 165 9.84 15.47 2.60
N ASN A 166 10.78 14.69 2.09
CA ASN A 166 12.11 14.43 2.67
C ASN A 166 13.20 15.30 2.01
N ASP A 167 12.86 16.39 1.35
CA ASP A 167 13.74 17.35 0.67
C ASP A 167 14.51 16.79 -0.54
N GLY A 168 14.16 15.62 -1.06
CA GLY A 168 14.81 14.95 -2.16
C GLY A 168 14.30 15.36 -3.55
N VAL A 169 15.02 14.90 -4.58
CA VAL A 169 14.59 14.99 -5.98
C VAL A 169 14.13 13.60 -6.45
N CYS A 170 12.99 13.53 -7.14
CA CYS A 170 12.42 12.30 -7.65
C CYS A 170 12.22 12.35 -9.17
N LEU A 171 12.70 11.33 -9.89
CA LEU A 171 12.29 11.00 -11.25
C LEU A 171 11.39 9.76 -11.18
N VAL A 172 10.10 9.92 -11.46
CA VAL A 172 9.18 8.81 -11.55
C VAL A 172 8.84 8.48 -13.00
N ILE A 173 8.92 7.19 -13.35
CA ILE A 173 8.71 6.69 -14.70
C ILE A 173 7.44 5.84 -14.71
N ASP A 174 6.50 6.14 -15.58
CA ASP A 174 5.32 5.31 -15.82
C ASP A 174 5.01 5.25 -17.32
N VAL A 175 4.49 4.11 -17.77
CA VAL A 175 4.11 3.89 -19.16
C VAL A 175 2.81 4.62 -19.52
N ASP A 176 1.98 4.94 -18.53
CA ASP A 176 0.66 5.55 -18.70
C ASP A 176 0.70 7.06 -18.37
N PRO A 177 0.56 7.94 -19.38
CA PRO A 177 0.55 9.39 -19.17
C PRO A 177 -0.62 9.86 -18.31
N HIS A 178 -1.75 9.13 -18.29
CA HIS A 178 -2.90 9.51 -17.47
C HIS A 178 -2.60 9.36 -15.97
N ARG A 179 -1.85 8.34 -15.57
CA ARG A 179 -1.41 8.16 -14.18
C ARG A 179 -0.56 9.34 -13.73
N LEU A 180 0.42 9.72 -14.53
CA LEU A 180 1.30 10.86 -14.23
C LEU A 180 0.52 12.17 -14.15
N THR A 181 -0.32 12.47 -15.15
CA THR A 181 -1.16 13.68 -15.17
C THR A 181 -2.08 13.77 -13.97
N ARG A 182 -2.70 12.63 -13.56
CA ARG A 182 -3.54 12.56 -12.37
C ARG A 182 -2.74 12.93 -11.10
N ARG A 183 -1.47 12.52 -10.99
CA ARG A 183 -0.63 12.85 -9.82
C ARG A 183 -0.23 14.32 -9.79
N VAL A 184 -0.04 14.95 -10.92
CA VAL A 184 0.13 16.41 -10.99
C VAL A 184 -1.15 17.12 -10.53
N GLY A 185 -2.31 16.70 -11.03
CA GLY A 185 -3.61 17.27 -10.66
C GLY A 185 -3.92 17.14 -9.15
N THR A 186 -3.50 16.05 -8.52
CA THR A 186 -3.68 15.78 -7.09
C THR A 186 -2.51 16.26 -6.23
N ARG A 187 -1.51 16.93 -6.80
CA ARG A 187 -0.32 17.49 -6.12
C ARG A 187 0.61 16.43 -5.47
N TYR A 188 0.60 15.21 -5.99
CA TYR A 188 1.55 14.15 -5.59
C TYR A 188 2.80 14.13 -6.48
N LEU A 189 2.76 14.81 -7.62
CA LEU A 189 3.85 15.01 -8.56
C LEU A 189 3.89 16.48 -8.95
N ASP A 190 5.08 17.09 -9.00
CA ASP A 190 5.21 18.52 -9.27
C ASP A 190 5.10 18.83 -10.77
N GLU A 191 5.84 18.11 -11.63
CA GLU A 191 5.99 18.44 -13.04
C GLU A 191 6.02 17.19 -13.94
N LEU A 192 5.69 17.36 -15.23
CA LEU A 192 5.91 16.36 -16.28
C LEU A 192 7.02 16.84 -17.19
N ALA A 193 7.89 15.91 -17.61
CA ALA A 193 8.90 16.14 -18.62
C ALA A 193 8.40 15.72 -20.02
N ASP A 194 8.89 16.42 -21.04
CA ASP A 194 8.56 16.13 -22.44
C ASP A 194 9.27 14.86 -22.95
N ASP A 195 10.51 14.65 -22.49
CA ASP A 195 11.34 13.49 -22.81
C ASP A 195 12.41 13.25 -21.72
N LEU A 196 13.26 12.24 -21.93
CA LEU A 196 14.31 11.88 -20.98
C LEU A 196 15.36 12.99 -20.82
N ASP A 197 15.71 13.72 -21.87
CA ASP A 197 16.70 14.79 -21.82
C ASP A 197 16.18 15.99 -21.01
N ASP A 198 14.91 16.34 -21.20
CA ASP A 198 14.23 17.36 -20.40
C ASP A 198 14.10 16.93 -18.92
N ALA A 199 13.72 15.68 -18.67
CA ALA A 199 13.64 15.14 -17.31
C ALA A 199 14.99 15.25 -16.59
N LEU A 200 16.05 14.77 -17.23
CA LEU A 200 17.41 14.81 -16.65
C LEU A 200 17.89 16.24 -16.41
N ARG A 201 17.66 17.16 -17.34
CA ARG A 201 18.01 18.56 -17.17
C ARG A 201 17.38 19.15 -15.89
N ARG A 202 16.08 18.87 -15.68
CA ARG A 202 15.33 19.39 -14.52
C ARG A 202 15.79 18.75 -13.21
N VAL A 203 15.84 17.41 -13.14
CA VAL A 203 16.18 16.71 -11.89
C VAL A 203 17.64 16.92 -11.47
N LEU A 204 18.58 16.97 -12.42
CA LEU A 204 20.00 17.21 -12.12
C LEU A 204 20.25 18.67 -11.68
N ALA A 205 19.54 19.64 -12.27
CA ALA A 205 19.59 21.02 -11.81
C ALA A 205 19.04 21.15 -10.38
N ALA A 206 17.88 20.55 -10.10
CA ALA A 206 17.28 20.54 -8.76
C ALA A 206 18.17 19.84 -7.73
N LYS A 207 18.80 18.71 -8.09
CA LYS A 207 19.77 18.00 -7.24
C LYS A 207 20.97 18.90 -6.89
N ALA A 208 21.56 19.56 -7.88
CA ALA A 208 22.70 20.46 -7.68
C ALA A 208 22.36 21.69 -6.80
N GLU A 209 21.14 22.22 -6.93
CA GLU A 209 20.61 23.31 -6.13
C GLU A 209 20.19 22.86 -4.70
N GLY A 210 20.08 21.56 -4.45
CA GLY A 210 19.51 21.00 -3.22
C GLY A 210 18.03 21.39 -3.03
N ARG A 211 17.30 21.55 -4.13
CA ARG A 211 15.87 21.91 -4.18
C ARG A 211 15.03 20.65 -4.38
N ALA A 212 14.05 20.42 -3.51
CA ALA A 212 13.08 19.34 -3.66
C ALA A 212 12.27 19.53 -4.96
N LEU A 213 12.18 18.48 -5.76
CA LEU A 213 11.41 18.47 -7.01
C LEU A 213 11.08 17.04 -7.42
N SER A 214 9.86 16.81 -7.86
CA SER A 214 9.45 15.55 -8.49
C SER A 214 9.07 15.76 -9.96
N VAL A 215 9.64 14.94 -10.84
CA VAL A 215 9.42 15.00 -12.28
C VAL A 215 8.91 13.64 -12.78
N GLY A 216 7.80 13.63 -13.49
CA GLY A 216 7.25 12.47 -14.15
C GLY A 216 7.76 12.33 -15.59
N LEU A 217 8.12 11.13 -15.97
CA LEU A 217 8.52 10.78 -17.33
C LEU A 217 7.64 9.65 -17.87
N VAL A 218 7.01 9.87 -19.01
CA VAL A 218 6.32 8.79 -19.75
C VAL A 218 7.38 7.88 -20.38
N GLY A 219 7.43 6.62 -19.93
CA GLY A 219 8.43 5.68 -20.43
C GLY A 219 8.32 4.29 -19.81
N ASN A 220 9.04 3.35 -20.39
CA ASN A 220 9.16 1.99 -19.86
C ASN A 220 10.46 1.87 -19.05
N CYS A 221 10.38 1.44 -17.81
CA CYS A 221 11.54 1.30 -16.93
C CYS A 221 12.59 0.32 -17.47
N ALA A 222 12.16 -0.75 -18.17
CA ALA A 222 13.08 -1.69 -18.82
C ALA A 222 13.92 -1.04 -19.95
N THR A 223 13.53 0.14 -20.44
CA THR A 223 14.27 0.93 -21.43
C THR A 223 15.00 2.10 -20.76
N VAL A 224 14.31 2.82 -19.87
CA VAL A 224 14.83 4.08 -19.31
C VAL A 224 15.97 3.83 -18.32
N LEU A 225 15.84 2.85 -17.40
CA LEU A 225 16.89 2.58 -16.41
C LEU A 225 18.22 2.12 -17.04
N PRO A 226 18.24 1.18 -18.02
CA PRO A 226 19.46 0.84 -18.74
C PRO A 226 20.08 2.05 -19.47
N GLU A 227 19.26 2.94 -20.02
CA GLU A 227 19.74 4.16 -20.69
C GLU A 227 20.37 5.16 -19.71
N LEU A 228 19.79 5.31 -18.51
CA LEU A 228 20.39 6.12 -17.43
C LEU A 228 21.78 5.59 -17.03
N LEU A 229 21.92 4.27 -16.86
CA LEU A 229 23.20 3.61 -16.59
C LEU A 229 24.21 3.86 -17.74
N ARG A 230 23.78 3.65 -18.97
CA ARG A 230 24.65 3.86 -20.15
C ARG A 230 25.16 5.30 -20.27
N ARG A 231 24.32 6.26 -19.84
CA ARG A 231 24.69 7.70 -19.81
C ARG A 231 25.55 8.07 -18.59
N GLY A 232 25.76 7.16 -17.65
CA GLY A 232 26.50 7.42 -16.42
C GLY A 232 25.82 8.44 -15.51
N VAL A 233 24.49 8.45 -15.48
CA VAL A 233 23.72 9.35 -14.60
C VAL A 233 23.93 8.93 -13.14
N GLU A 234 24.38 9.85 -12.28
CA GLU A 234 24.56 9.62 -10.86
C GLU A 234 23.22 9.63 -10.14
N VAL A 235 22.70 8.44 -9.86
CA VAL A 235 21.47 8.20 -9.07
C VAL A 235 21.85 7.73 -7.69
N ASP A 236 21.24 8.30 -6.66
CA ASP A 236 21.54 7.97 -5.26
C ASP A 236 20.63 6.86 -4.73
N ILE A 237 19.38 6.81 -5.19
CA ILE A 237 18.37 5.86 -4.74
C ILE A 237 17.60 5.33 -5.94
N VAL A 238 17.43 4.01 -6.03
CA VAL A 238 16.58 3.36 -7.04
C VAL A 238 15.59 2.41 -6.36
N THR A 239 14.33 2.53 -6.74
CA THR A 239 13.28 1.63 -6.25
C THR A 239 12.21 1.39 -7.32
N ASP A 240 11.25 0.51 -7.05
CA ASP A 240 10.19 0.17 -8.00
C ASP A 240 8.85 -0.10 -7.31
N GLN A 241 7.78 0.38 -7.93
CA GLN A 241 6.40 0.06 -7.59
C GLN A 241 5.53 -0.09 -8.84
N THR A 242 6.07 -0.63 -9.90
CA THR A 242 5.29 -1.04 -11.08
C THR A 242 4.32 -2.16 -10.73
N SER A 243 3.32 -2.43 -11.57
CA SER A 243 2.31 -3.48 -11.34
C SER A 243 2.86 -4.89 -11.62
N ALA A 244 4.06 -5.20 -11.11
CA ALA A 244 4.78 -6.46 -11.35
C ALA A 244 4.27 -7.66 -10.53
N HIS A 245 3.19 -7.49 -9.75
CA HIS A 245 2.52 -8.59 -9.02
C HIS A 245 1.75 -9.55 -9.95
N ASP A 246 1.35 -9.08 -11.12
CA ASP A 246 0.78 -9.86 -12.20
C ASP A 246 1.52 -9.52 -13.51
N PRO A 247 2.18 -10.48 -14.18
CA PRO A 247 2.90 -10.21 -15.43
C PRO A 247 2.04 -9.59 -16.52
N LEU A 248 0.73 -9.86 -16.57
CA LEU A 248 -0.16 -9.21 -17.54
C LEU A 248 -0.43 -7.74 -17.22
N SER A 249 -0.10 -7.30 -16.01
CA SER A 249 -0.20 -5.91 -15.56
C SER A 249 1.10 -5.11 -15.69
N TYR A 250 2.16 -5.70 -16.28
CA TYR A 250 3.43 -5.02 -16.58
C TYR A 250 3.60 -4.92 -18.09
N LEU A 251 3.59 -3.71 -18.65
CA LEU A 251 3.73 -3.48 -20.08
C LEU A 251 5.14 -3.89 -20.57
N PRO A 252 5.27 -4.91 -21.46
CA PRO A 252 6.56 -5.30 -22.02
C PRO A 252 7.18 -4.19 -22.89
N GLU A 253 8.51 -4.16 -22.92
CA GLU A 253 9.24 -3.28 -23.83
C GLU A 253 8.85 -3.55 -25.28
N GLY A 254 8.69 -2.46 -26.05
CA GLY A 254 8.36 -2.51 -27.47
C GLY A 254 6.88 -2.81 -27.80
N ILE A 255 6.00 -2.84 -26.78
CA ILE A 255 4.56 -2.90 -26.96
C ILE A 255 3.98 -1.50 -26.73
N ALA A 256 3.12 -1.04 -27.64
CA ALA A 256 2.44 0.23 -27.44
C ALA A 256 1.36 0.13 -26.34
N LEU A 257 1.17 1.22 -25.61
CA LEU A 257 0.17 1.29 -24.53
C LEU A 257 -1.24 0.91 -25.03
N GLY A 258 -1.60 1.36 -26.23
CA GLY A 258 -2.91 1.06 -26.82
C GLY A 258 -3.14 -0.40 -27.20
N ASP A 259 -2.06 -1.17 -27.40
CA ASP A 259 -2.14 -2.59 -27.79
C ASP A 259 -2.08 -3.53 -26.58
N TRP A 260 -1.85 -2.99 -25.38
CA TRP A 260 -1.55 -3.77 -24.17
C TRP A 260 -2.62 -4.82 -23.86
N HIS A 261 -3.85 -4.36 -23.65
CA HIS A 261 -4.94 -5.25 -23.18
C HIS A 261 -5.33 -6.28 -24.24
N ASP A 262 -5.46 -5.87 -25.48
CA ASP A 262 -5.80 -6.77 -26.58
C ASP A 262 -4.74 -7.85 -26.78
N TYR A 263 -3.47 -7.49 -26.65
CA TYR A 263 -2.37 -8.46 -26.78
C TYR A 263 -2.31 -9.39 -25.57
N ALA A 264 -2.47 -8.86 -24.36
CA ALA A 264 -2.48 -9.67 -23.14
C ALA A 264 -3.64 -10.68 -23.13
N GLU A 265 -4.82 -10.30 -23.64
CA GLU A 265 -5.98 -11.18 -23.77
C GLU A 265 -5.79 -12.22 -24.87
N ALA A 266 -5.32 -11.80 -26.04
CA ALA A 266 -5.18 -12.68 -27.20
C ALA A 266 -4.04 -13.71 -27.05
N LYS A 267 -2.96 -13.35 -26.34
CA LYS A 267 -1.74 -14.17 -26.21
C LYS A 267 -1.12 -14.07 -24.82
N PRO A 268 -1.81 -14.52 -23.76
CA PRO A 268 -1.37 -14.29 -22.39
C PRO A 268 -0.03 -14.96 -22.03
N GLU A 269 0.29 -16.11 -22.62
CA GLU A 269 1.56 -16.81 -22.38
C GLU A 269 2.74 -16.04 -23.01
N GLU A 270 2.63 -15.70 -24.30
CA GLU A 270 3.63 -14.91 -25.01
C GLU A 270 3.84 -13.53 -24.36
N PHE A 271 2.75 -12.88 -23.94
CA PHE A 271 2.81 -11.62 -23.21
C PHE A 271 3.55 -11.78 -21.88
N THR A 272 3.23 -12.80 -21.10
CA THR A 272 3.89 -13.11 -19.81
C THR A 272 5.40 -13.30 -19.98
N GLU A 273 5.83 -14.06 -20.99
CA GLU A 273 7.26 -14.26 -21.29
C GLU A 273 7.96 -12.94 -21.61
N ARG A 274 7.34 -12.09 -22.45
CA ARG A 274 7.89 -10.77 -22.79
C ARG A 274 7.91 -9.81 -21.60
N ALA A 275 6.88 -9.85 -20.75
CA ALA A 275 6.84 -9.05 -19.54
C ALA A 275 7.96 -9.45 -18.57
N ARG A 276 8.19 -10.75 -18.37
CA ARG A 276 9.29 -11.27 -17.53
C ARG A 276 10.66 -10.89 -18.09
N ALA A 277 10.86 -10.98 -19.41
CA ALA A 277 12.11 -10.54 -20.05
C ALA A 277 12.35 -9.03 -19.83
N SER A 278 11.30 -8.22 -19.90
CA SER A 278 11.38 -6.79 -19.63
C SER A 278 11.66 -6.49 -18.14
N MET A 279 11.00 -7.21 -17.22
CA MET A 279 11.28 -7.10 -15.79
C MET A 279 12.71 -7.56 -15.46
N ALA A 280 13.24 -8.57 -16.12
CA ALA A 280 14.64 -8.98 -15.97
C ALA A 280 15.61 -7.84 -16.33
N ARG A 281 15.40 -7.16 -17.45
CA ARG A 281 16.20 -5.99 -17.86
C ARG A 281 16.06 -4.81 -16.90
N HIS A 282 14.85 -4.57 -16.40
CA HIS A 282 14.57 -3.52 -15.42
C HIS A 282 15.37 -3.78 -14.14
N VAL A 283 15.26 -4.99 -13.57
CA VAL A 283 15.95 -5.38 -12.32
C VAL A 283 17.47 -5.48 -12.53
N GLU A 284 17.95 -5.93 -13.69
CA GLU A 284 19.37 -5.90 -14.04
C GLU A 284 19.93 -4.47 -13.98
N ALA A 285 19.18 -3.49 -14.48
CA ALA A 285 19.57 -2.09 -14.37
C ALA A 285 19.56 -1.59 -12.93
N MET A 286 18.56 -1.98 -12.11
CA MET A 286 18.54 -1.66 -10.68
C MET A 286 19.78 -2.22 -9.96
N VAL A 287 20.17 -3.48 -10.25
CA VAL A 287 21.39 -4.09 -9.71
C VAL A 287 22.64 -3.34 -10.21
N GLY A 288 22.65 -2.88 -11.46
CA GLY A 288 23.72 -2.05 -11.99
C GLY A 288 23.92 -0.74 -11.21
N PHE A 289 22.84 -0.07 -10.83
CA PHE A 289 22.91 1.10 -9.94
C PHE A 289 23.42 0.75 -8.55
N MET A 290 22.98 -0.38 -7.98
CA MET A 290 23.48 -0.88 -6.69
C MET A 290 25.00 -1.15 -6.75
N ASP A 291 25.47 -1.81 -7.79
CA ASP A 291 26.89 -2.08 -8.01
C ASP A 291 27.68 -0.75 -8.18
N GLY A 292 27.04 0.31 -8.67
CA GLY A 292 27.54 1.68 -8.75
C GLY A 292 27.49 2.47 -7.43
N GLY A 293 26.92 1.89 -6.34
CA GLY A 293 26.87 2.50 -5.00
C GLY A 293 25.54 3.15 -4.61
N ALA A 294 24.52 3.12 -5.48
CA ALA A 294 23.18 3.60 -5.14
C ALA A 294 22.53 2.72 -4.06
N GLU A 295 21.67 3.33 -3.23
CA GLU A 295 20.76 2.59 -2.37
C GLU A 295 19.62 2.03 -3.20
N VAL A 296 19.46 0.70 -3.22
CA VAL A 296 18.45 0.02 -4.05
C VAL A 296 17.59 -0.89 -3.20
N PHE A 297 16.27 -0.82 -3.39
CA PHE A 297 15.32 -1.69 -2.71
C PHE A 297 14.04 -1.87 -3.53
N ASP A 298 13.38 -3.01 -3.34
CA ASP A 298 12.05 -3.28 -3.85
C ASP A 298 11.00 -2.66 -2.90
N TYR A 299 10.09 -1.85 -3.44
CA TYR A 299 9.05 -1.20 -2.65
C TYR A 299 7.74 -2.01 -2.57
N GLY A 300 7.79 -3.28 -2.82
CA GLY A 300 6.70 -4.19 -2.46
C GLY A 300 5.80 -4.63 -3.61
N ASN A 301 6.42 -5.11 -4.67
CA ASN A 301 5.76 -5.91 -5.69
C ASN A 301 6.51 -7.24 -5.90
N SER A 302 6.31 -7.95 -7.00
CA SER A 302 6.98 -9.22 -7.32
C SER A 302 8.06 -9.08 -8.38
N ILE A 303 8.56 -7.87 -8.64
CA ILE A 303 9.45 -7.65 -9.79
C ILE A 303 10.73 -8.48 -9.72
N ARG A 304 11.28 -8.71 -8.52
CA ARG A 304 12.48 -9.53 -8.32
C ARG A 304 12.23 -10.99 -8.70
N ASP A 305 11.11 -11.56 -8.27
CA ASP A 305 10.78 -12.95 -8.60
C ASP A 305 10.42 -13.13 -10.08
N GLU A 306 9.65 -12.21 -10.66
CA GLU A 306 9.34 -12.23 -12.09
C GLU A 306 10.59 -12.03 -12.95
N ALA A 307 11.53 -11.17 -12.53
CA ALA A 307 12.82 -10.99 -13.19
C ALA A 307 13.68 -12.26 -13.14
N ARG A 308 13.70 -12.97 -12.00
CA ARG A 308 14.38 -14.25 -11.87
C ARG A 308 13.77 -15.29 -12.81
N GLN A 309 12.43 -15.38 -12.87
CA GLN A 309 11.74 -16.24 -13.83
C GLN A 309 11.99 -15.81 -15.29
N GLY A 310 12.29 -14.54 -15.53
CA GLY A 310 12.74 -13.98 -16.80
C GLY A 310 14.23 -14.22 -17.13
N GLY A 311 14.95 -14.97 -16.27
CA GLY A 311 16.32 -15.40 -16.49
C GLY A 311 17.41 -14.55 -15.82
N PHE A 312 17.07 -13.57 -14.98
CA PHE A 312 18.07 -12.77 -14.27
C PHE A 312 18.34 -13.32 -12.86
N GLU A 313 19.40 -14.11 -12.71
CA GLU A 313 19.75 -14.82 -11.47
C GLU A 313 20.03 -13.90 -10.26
N ARG A 314 20.58 -12.69 -10.49
CA ARG A 314 20.90 -11.72 -9.42
C ARG A 314 19.70 -10.88 -8.98
N ALA A 315 18.47 -11.26 -9.32
CA ALA A 315 17.28 -10.46 -9.06
C ALA A 315 17.06 -10.13 -7.56
N PHE A 316 17.52 -10.98 -6.65
CA PHE A 316 17.46 -10.78 -5.20
C PHE A 316 18.77 -10.23 -4.59
N ALA A 317 19.62 -9.58 -5.37
CA ALA A 317 20.85 -8.95 -4.86
C ALA A 317 20.59 -7.76 -3.94
N PHE A 318 19.42 -7.13 -4.05
CA PHE A 318 18.95 -6.06 -3.15
C PHE A 318 17.71 -6.51 -2.37
N PRO A 319 17.50 -5.99 -1.15
CA PRO A 319 16.39 -6.39 -0.30
C PRO A 319 15.07 -5.71 -0.70
N GLY A 320 13.95 -6.20 -0.13
CA GLY A 320 12.73 -5.45 -0.02
C GLY A 320 12.83 -4.34 1.04
N PHE A 321 11.93 -3.37 0.99
CA PHE A 321 11.93 -2.22 1.92
C PHE A 321 11.65 -2.63 3.38
N VAL A 322 10.88 -3.69 3.61
CA VAL A 322 10.54 -4.12 4.97
C VAL A 322 11.75 -4.64 5.74
N PRO A 323 12.51 -5.66 5.26
CA PRO A 323 13.71 -6.09 5.97
C PRO A 323 14.79 -5.00 6.03
N ALA A 324 14.83 -4.08 5.05
CA ALA A 324 15.83 -3.04 5.01
C ALA A 324 15.58 -1.88 6.00
N TYR A 325 14.30 -1.48 6.21
CA TYR A 325 13.96 -0.23 6.92
C TYR A 325 12.84 -0.35 7.94
N ILE A 326 11.88 -1.27 7.74
CA ILE A 326 10.61 -1.27 8.48
C ILE A 326 10.58 -2.31 9.60
N ARG A 327 11.34 -3.40 9.47
CA ARG A 327 11.33 -4.50 10.45
C ARG A 327 11.45 -4.06 11.93
N PRO A 328 12.34 -3.12 12.30
CA PRO A 328 12.45 -2.67 13.70
C PRO A 328 11.17 -2.03 14.23
N LEU A 329 10.39 -1.37 13.37
CA LEU A 329 9.10 -0.79 13.73
C LEU A 329 8.04 -1.88 13.91
N PHE A 330 8.03 -2.87 13.04
CA PHE A 330 7.11 -4.01 13.13
C PHE A 330 7.33 -4.84 14.41
N CYS A 331 8.56 -4.97 14.89
CA CYS A 331 8.86 -5.61 16.17
C CYS A 331 8.18 -4.90 17.36
N GLN A 332 7.95 -3.59 17.27
CA GLN A 332 7.25 -2.79 18.26
C GLN A 332 5.73 -2.71 18.03
N GLY A 333 5.19 -3.47 17.08
CA GLY A 333 3.80 -3.35 16.66
C GLY A 333 3.50 -2.00 16.00
N LYS A 334 4.51 -1.20 15.63
CA LYS A 334 4.34 0.10 14.98
C LYS A 334 4.12 -0.11 13.48
N GLY A 335 3.02 0.41 12.99
CA GLY A 335 2.62 0.25 11.60
C GLY A 335 1.45 1.17 11.21
N PRO A 336 0.93 1.01 9.98
CA PRO A 336 -0.05 1.92 9.41
C PRO A 336 -1.38 1.90 10.18
N PHE A 337 -1.76 3.04 10.71
CA PHE A 337 -3.03 3.34 11.34
C PHE A 337 -3.75 4.39 10.49
N ARG A 338 -4.92 4.05 9.98
CA ARG A 338 -5.68 4.85 9.02
C ARG A 338 -7.04 5.20 9.54
N TRP A 339 -7.52 6.42 9.23
CA TRP A 339 -8.90 6.79 9.50
C TRP A 339 -9.49 7.66 8.41
N ALA A 340 -10.80 7.59 8.27
CA ALA A 340 -11.57 8.38 7.33
C ALA A 340 -12.79 9.00 8.03
N ALA A 341 -13.07 10.27 7.72
CA ALA A 341 -14.24 10.98 8.22
C ALA A 341 -15.46 10.71 7.33
N LEU A 342 -16.47 10.02 7.87
CA LEU A 342 -17.69 9.70 7.13
C LEU A 342 -18.58 10.92 6.86
N SER A 343 -18.32 12.05 7.50
CA SER A 343 -18.96 13.33 7.19
C SER A 343 -18.65 13.85 5.79
N GLY A 344 -17.46 13.49 5.26
CA GLY A 344 -16.91 14.16 4.08
C GLY A 344 -16.31 15.54 4.38
N ASP A 345 -16.30 15.99 5.64
CA ASP A 345 -15.76 17.30 6.04
C ASP A 345 -14.26 17.18 6.38
N PRO A 346 -13.38 17.91 5.67
CA PRO A 346 -11.97 18.00 6.00
C PRO A 346 -11.67 18.48 7.44
N GLU A 347 -12.54 19.27 8.04
CA GLU A 347 -12.34 19.76 9.41
C GLU A 347 -12.36 18.62 10.43
N ASP A 348 -13.15 17.56 10.22
CA ASP A 348 -13.15 16.39 11.09
C ASP A 348 -11.77 15.67 11.08
N ILE A 349 -11.04 15.70 9.95
CA ILE A 349 -9.65 15.25 9.91
C ILE A 349 -8.72 16.21 10.65
N ALA A 350 -8.92 17.51 10.52
CA ALA A 350 -8.10 18.47 11.26
C ALA A 350 -8.28 18.34 12.79
N VAL A 351 -9.51 18.06 13.25
CA VAL A 351 -9.81 17.78 14.67
C VAL A 351 -9.10 16.50 15.12
N THR A 352 -9.21 15.41 14.36
CA THR A 352 -8.57 14.13 14.71
C THR A 352 -7.05 14.19 14.62
N ASP A 353 -6.46 14.92 13.66
CA ASP A 353 -5.02 15.19 13.59
C ASP A 353 -4.51 15.90 14.86
N ARG A 354 -5.22 16.94 15.34
CA ARG A 354 -4.89 17.64 16.60
C ARG A 354 -4.94 16.69 17.79
N ALA A 355 -5.98 15.85 17.86
CA ALA A 355 -6.13 14.88 18.94
C ALA A 355 -4.96 13.86 18.98
N VAL A 356 -4.52 13.37 17.82
CA VAL A 356 -3.34 12.48 17.73
C VAL A 356 -2.06 13.21 18.14
N ALA A 357 -1.87 14.46 17.70
CA ALA A 357 -0.72 15.27 18.08
C ALA A 357 -0.66 15.54 19.60
N GLU A 358 -1.82 15.75 20.24
CA GLU A 358 -1.94 15.96 21.69
C GLU A 358 -1.67 14.66 22.50
N LEU A 359 -2.07 13.50 21.97
CA LEU A 359 -1.81 12.21 22.62
C LEU A 359 -0.33 11.83 22.60
N PHE A 360 0.40 12.21 21.57
CA PHE A 360 1.80 11.80 21.36
C PHE A 360 2.73 13.01 21.14
N PRO A 361 2.83 13.93 22.13
CA PRO A 361 3.56 15.20 21.96
C PRO A 361 5.07 14.99 21.81
N ASP A 362 5.61 13.88 22.32
CA ASP A 362 7.05 13.58 22.33
C ASP A 362 7.52 12.79 21.09
N ASP A 363 6.59 12.37 20.21
CA ASP A 363 6.93 11.74 18.93
C ASP A 363 7.20 12.82 17.85
N ASP A 364 8.43 13.32 17.80
CA ASP A 364 8.84 14.36 16.86
C ASP A 364 8.61 13.99 15.38
N ARG A 365 8.69 12.71 15.02
CA ARG A 365 8.42 12.23 13.65
C ARG A 365 6.93 12.36 13.32
N LEU A 366 6.09 11.88 14.21
CA LEU A 366 4.63 11.98 14.07
C LEU A 366 4.19 13.45 14.03
N GLN A 367 4.76 14.31 14.88
CA GLN A 367 4.48 15.74 14.90
C GLN A 367 4.85 16.43 13.57
N ARG A 368 6.02 16.12 13.01
CA ARG A 368 6.46 16.63 11.69
C ARG A 368 5.54 16.12 10.58
N TRP A 369 5.21 14.83 10.61
CA TRP A 369 4.33 14.21 9.63
C TRP A 369 2.95 14.87 9.62
N LEU A 370 2.29 15.00 10.77
CA LEU A 370 0.94 15.59 10.86
C LEU A 370 0.91 17.03 10.33
N ARG A 371 1.89 17.87 10.68
CA ARG A 371 2.02 19.23 10.13
C ARG A 371 2.18 19.23 8.62
N ALA A 372 3.12 18.41 8.11
CA ALA A 372 3.36 18.33 6.67
C ALA A 372 2.15 17.76 5.91
N ALA A 373 1.43 16.82 6.51
CA ALA A 373 0.24 16.22 5.89
C ALA A 373 -0.90 17.23 5.78
N GLN A 374 -1.12 18.07 6.79
CA GLN A 374 -2.14 19.13 6.73
C GLN A 374 -1.89 20.13 5.59
N GLU A 375 -0.62 20.44 5.31
CA GLU A 375 -0.24 21.40 4.27
C GLU A 375 -0.17 20.79 2.86
N ARG A 376 0.31 19.57 2.75
CA ARG A 376 0.74 18.97 1.48
C ARG A 376 -0.18 17.90 0.93
N VAL A 377 -0.93 17.18 1.78
CA VAL A 377 -1.73 16.03 1.36
C VAL A 377 -3.12 16.46 0.92
N ALA A 378 -3.39 16.38 -0.38
CA ALA A 378 -4.73 16.58 -0.92
C ALA A 378 -5.60 15.33 -0.65
N PHE A 379 -6.83 15.54 -0.21
CA PHE A 379 -7.79 14.47 -0.02
C PHE A 379 -8.28 13.91 -1.35
N GLN A 380 -8.59 12.61 -1.35
CA GLN A 380 -9.14 11.86 -2.47
C GLN A 380 -10.38 11.11 -1.96
N GLY A 381 -11.56 11.41 -2.52
CA GLY A 381 -12.83 10.91 -1.98
C GLY A 381 -13.06 11.41 -0.55
N LEU A 382 -13.43 10.52 0.38
CA LEU A 382 -13.56 10.88 1.79
C LEU A 382 -12.25 11.44 2.35
N PRO A 383 -12.31 12.55 3.11
CA PRO A 383 -11.15 13.02 3.85
C PRO A 383 -10.62 11.91 4.77
N ALA A 384 -9.34 11.67 4.69
CA ALA A 384 -8.71 10.57 5.40
C ALA A 384 -7.26 10.90 5.78
N ARG A 385 -6.75 10.21 6.79
CA ARG A 385 -5.38 10.34 7.26
C ARG A 385 -4.78 8.97 7.54
N ILE A 386 -3.47 8.90 7.43
CA ILE A 386 -2.65 7.80 7.93
C ILE A 386 -1.61 8.35 8.90
N CYS A 387 -1.33 7.61 9.95
CA CYS A 387 -0.09 7.73 10.72
C CYS A 387 0.39 6.35 11.17
N TRP A 388 1.65 6.26 11.61
CA TRP A 388 2.17 5.02 12.14
C TRP A 388 2.13 5.07 13.66
N LEU A 389 1.31 4.19 14.24
CA LEU A 389 1.14 4.02 15.67
C LEU A 389 1.50 2.60 16.07
N GLY A 390 2.07 2.45 17.26
CA GLY A 390 2.51 1.20 17.85
C GLY A 390 1.47 0.49 18.70
N TYR A 391 1.90 -0.60 19.31
CA TYR A 391 1.16 -1.29 20.35
C TYR A 391 0.99 -0.37 21.58
N GLY A 392 -0.26 -0.24 22.08
CA GLY A 392 -0.61 0.67 23.17
C GLY A 392 -0.81 2.14 22.76
N GLU A 393 -0.70 2.46 21.46
CA GLU A 393 -0.95 3.81 20.94
C GLU A 393 -2.26 3.87 20.12
N ARG A 394 -2.56 2.79 19.38
CA ARG A 394 -3.73 2.75 18.48
C ARG A 394 -5.06 2.76 19.22
N ASP A 395 -5.15 2.07 20.33
CA ASP A 395 -6.34 2.04 21.21
C ASP A 395 -6.59 3.40 21.84
N LEU A 396 -5.54 4.10 22.29
CA LEU A 396 -5.66 5.48 22.80
C LEU A 396 -6.23 6.42 21.73
N ALA A 397 -5.69 6.38 20.51
CA ALA A 397 -6.19 7.19 19.40
C ALA A 397 -7.64 6.84 19.04
N GLY A 398 -7.97 5.55 18.94
CA GLY A 398 -9.32 5.09 18.61
C GLY A 398 -10.35 5.47 19.67
N LEU A 399 -10.01 5.36 20.95
CA LEU A 399 -10.86 5.81 22.05
C LEU A 399 -11.07 7.31 22.03
N ARG A 400 -10.02 8.10 21.76
CA ARG A 400 -10.14 9.55 21.65
C ARG A 400 -11.03 9.95 20.45
N PHE A 401 -10.93 9.28 19.32
CA PHE A 401 -11.84 9.52 18.19
C PHE A 401 -13.29 9.22 18.55
N ASN A 402 -13.54 8.14 19.31
CA ASN A 402 -14.89 7.81 19.78
C ASN A 402 -15.45 8.88 20.74
N GLU A 403 -14.62 9.45 21.61
CA GLU A 403 -15.00 10.58 22.49
C GLU A 403 -15.36 11.83 21.68
N LEU A 404 -14.56 12.17 20.65
CA LEU A 404 -14.82 13.31 19.78
C LEU A 404 -16.15 13.20 19.03
N VAL A 405 -16.50 11.98 18.58
CA VAL A 405 -17.81 11.70 17.98
C VAL A 405 -18.92 11.81 19.02
N ALA A 406 -18.74 11.24 20.20
CA ALA A 406 -19.72 11.31 21.29
C ALA A 406 -20.01 12.74 21.77
N SER A 407 -19.00 13.60 21.81
CA SER A 407 -19.13 15.02 22.18
C SER A 407 -19.71 15.91 21.07
N GLY A 408 -19.70 15.42 19.84
CA GLY A 408 -20.10 16.21 18.65
C GLY A 408 -19.02 17.18 18.16
N GLU A 409 -17.77 17.07 18.65
CA GLU A 409 -16.62 17.79 18.09
C GLU A 409 -16.25 17.28 16.70
N VAL A 410 -16.51 16.01 16.42
CA VAL A 410 -16.49 15.39 15.10
C VAL A 410 -17.92 15.08 14.69
N SER A 411 -18.30 15.49 13.47
CA SER A 411 -19.69 15.60 13.04
C SER A 411 -20.33 14.26 12.61
N ALA A 412 -19.52 13.21 12.37
CA ALA A 412 -19.98 11.88 11.96
C ALA A 412 -18.98 10.79 12.43
N PRO A 413 -19.35 9.51 12.37
CA PRO A 413 -18.45 8.41 12.74
C PRO A 413 -17.12 8.45 11.98
N ILE A 414 -16.07 8.03 12.66
CA ILE A 414 -14.73 7.80 12.10
C ILE A 414 -14.52 6.32 11.83
N VAL A 415 -14.22 5.98 10.59
CA VAL A 415 -13.79 4.63 10.22
C VAL A 415 -12.30 4.49 10.45
N ILE A 416 -11.90 3.50 11.21
CA ILE A 416 -10.51 3.21 11.56
C ILE A 416 -10.13 1.87 10.96
N GLY A 417 -9.05 1.87 10.19
CA GLY A 417 -8.49 0.67 9.60
C GLY A 417 -6.98 0.72 9.59
N ARG A 418 -6.38 -0.25 8.92
CA ARG A 418 -4.95 -0.32 8.70
C ARG A 418 -4.63 -0.94 7.35
N ASP A 419 -3.37 -0.88 6.95
CA ASP A 419 -2.92 -1.66 5.81
C ASP A 419 -3.00 -3.17 6.12
N HIS A 420 -3.35 -3.98 5.11
CA HIS A 420 -3.27 -5.44 5.23
C HIS A 420 -1.83 -5.94 5.38
N LEU A 421 -0.85 -5.08 5.17
CA LEU A 421 0.58 -5.34 5.29
C LEU A 421 1.14 -4.96 6.67
N ASP A 422 0.27 -4.83 7.66
CA ASP A 422 0.64 -4.51 9.02
C ASP A 422 1.40 -5.66 9.70
N CYS A 423 2.12 -5.36 10.75
CA CYS A 423 3.14 -6.19 11.39
C CYS A 423 2.73 -7.62 11.76
N GLY A 424 1.44 -7.85 12.10
CA GLY A 424 0.92 -9.17 12.50
C GLY A 424 -0.03 -9.82 11.50
N SER A 425 -0.32 -9.17 10.36
CA SER A 425 -1.48 -9.51 9.52
C SER A 425 -1.16 -10.14 8.17
N VAL A 426 0.09 -10.45 7.89
CA VAL A 426 0.51 -10.87 6.55
C VAL A 426 1.56 -11.98 6.61
N ALA A 427 1.52 -12.88 5.63
CA ALA A 427 2.61 -13.77 5.24
C ALA A 427 2.91 -13.50 3.76
N SER A 428 4.08 -12.96 3.47
CA SER A 428 4.51 -12.55 2.14
C SER A 428 6.05 -12.64 2.05
N PRO A 429 6.60 -13.80 1.64
CA PRO A 429 8.04 -14.08 1.66
C PRO A 429 8.90 -13.13 0.83
N TYR A 430 8.31 -12.48 -0.18
CA TYR A 430 9.02 -11.52 -1.03
C TYR A 430 8.77 -10.06 -0.64
N ARG A 431 8.10 -9.80 0.51
CA ARG A 431 7.76 -8.45 0.93
C ARG A 431 7.84 -8.29 2.47
N GLU A 432 6.70 -8.39 3.17
CA GLU A 432 6.60 -8.04 4.60
C GLU A 432 7.27 -9.06 5.51
N THR A 433 7.27 -10.33 5.11
CA THR A 433 7.91 -11.41 5.88
C THR A 433 9.19 -11.94 5.23
N GLU A 434 9.77 -11.18 4.30
CA GLU A 434 11.08 -11.47 3.72
C GLU A 434 12.14 -11.49 4.83
N ALA A 435 12.93 -12.55 4.86
CA ALA A 435 14.05 -12.73 5.77
C ALA A 435 13.66 -12.62 7.27
N MET A 436 12.60 -13.30 7.67
CA MET A 436 12.29 -13.47 9.10
C MET A 436 13.45 -14.17 9.81
N LEU A 437 13.74 -13.77 11.04
CA LEU A 437 14.94 -14.23 11.75
C LEU A 437 14.98 -15.76 11.94
N ASP A 438 13.83 -16.39 12.10
CA ASP A 438 13.65 -17.84 12.28
C ASP A 438 13.37 -18.61 10.97
N GLY A 439 13.26 -17.89 9.82
CA GLY A 439 12.91 -18.49 8.53
C GLY A 439 11.42 -18.74 8.34
N SER A 440 10.55 -18.18 9.17
CA SER A 440 9.08 -18.37 9.10
C SER A 440 8.39 -17.51 8.03
N ASP A 441 9.09 -17.09 7.00
CA ASP A 441 8.64 -16.15 5.96
C ASP A 441 7.29 -16.54 5.34
N ALA A 442 7.08 -17.83 5.10
CA ALA A 442 5.92 -18.37 4.40
C ALA A 442 4.80 -18.92 5.32
N ILE A 443 4.92 -18.77 6.64
CA ILE A 443 3.92 -19.30 7.57
C ILE A 443 2.66 -18.42 7.58
N ALA A 444 1.59 -18.94 6.97
CA ALA A 444 0.32 -18.22 6.83
C ALA A 444 -0.62 -18.32 8.05
N ASP A 445 -0.27 -19.09 9.07
CA ASP A 445 -1.04 -19.17 10.32
C ASP A 445 -1.19 -17.80 10.99
N TRP A 446 -0.16 -16.96 10.90
CA TRP A 446 -0.15 -15.63 11.51
C TRP A 446 -1.26 -14.70 11.01
N PRO A 447 -1.43 -14.45 9.70
CA PRO A 447 -2.55 -13.65 9.21
C PRO A 447 -3.91 -14.29 9.48
N LEU A 448 -4.02 -15.63 9.49
CA LEU A 448 -5.28 -16.30 9.84
C LEU A 448 -5.63 -16.06 11.30
N LEU A 449 -4.69 -16.23 12.24
CA LEU A 449 -4.87 -15.92 13.65
C LEU A 449 -5.17 -14.44 13.87
N ASN A 450 -4.54 -13.55 13.13
CA ASN A 450 -4.84 -12.12 13.20
C ASN A 450 -6.29 -11.81 12.82
N GLY A 451 -6.79 -12.38 11.72
CA GLY A 451 -8.19 -12.23 11.31
C GLY A 451 -9.16 -12.82 12.34
N LEU A 452 -8.86 -13.99 12.92
CA LEU A 452 -9.67 -14.64 13.95
C LEU A 452 -9.71 -13.79 15.24
N VAL A 453 -8.57 -13.27 15.68
CA VAL A 453 -8.51 -12.43 16.89
C VAL A 453 -9.20 -11.09 16.68
N ALA A 454 -9.09 -10.50 15.50
CA ALA A 454 -9.80 -9.27 15.16
C ALA A 454 -11.33 -9.47 15.22
N ALA A 455 -11.83 -10.58 14.68
CA ALA A 455 -13.25 -10.93 14.75
C ALA A 455 -13.71 -11.16 16.21
N SER A 456 -12.92 -11.90 17.00
CA SER A 456 -13.21 -12.18 18.41
C SER A 456 -13.13 -10.94 19.30
N SER A 457 -12.36 -9.93 18.89
CA SER A 457 -12.22 -8.66 19.63
C SER A 457 -13.32 -7.65 19.34
N GLY A 458 -14.13 -7.86 18.29
CA GLY A 458 -15.27 -7.01 17.97
C GLY A 458 -15.01 -5.99 16.83
N ALA A 459 -14.06 -6.26 15.94
CA ALA A 459 -13.89 -5.44 14.72
C ALA A 459 -15.20 -5.36 13.93
N THR A 460 -15.46 -4.22 13.31
CA THR A 460 -16.70 -3.98 12.57
C THR A 460 -16.79 -4.83 11.31
N TRP A 461 -15.68 -4.98 10.57
CA TRP A 461 -15.55 -6.03 9.57
C TRP A 461 -14.13 -6.56 9.48
N VAL A 462 -14.02 -7.83 9.09
CA VAL A 462 -12.76 -8.58 9.01
C VAL A 462 -12.69 -9.27 7.66
N SER A 463 -11.47 -9.35 7.11
CA SER A 463 -11.24 -9.95 5.79
C SER A 463 -9.98 -10.79 5.76
N ILE A 464 -10.02 -11.90 5.00
CA ILE A 464 -8.84 -12.72 4.68
C ILE A 464 -8.69 -12.72 3.16
N HIS A 465 -7.49 -12.44 2.69
CA HIS A 465 -7.18 -12.33 1.28
C HIS A 465 -5.96 -13.15 0.90
N HIS A 466 -5.90 -13.52 -0.35
CA HIS A 466 -4.76 -14.19 -0.97
C HIS A 466 -4.25 -13.35 -2.15
N GLY A 467 -2.94 -13.32 -2.32
CA GLY A 467 -2.28 -12.79 -3.50
C GLY A 467 -2.06 -11.28 -3.54
N GLY A 468 -2.52 -10.52 -2.55
CA GLY A 468 -2.36 -9.06 -2.54
C GLY A 468 -0.90 -8.60 -2.46
N GLY A 469 -0.58 -7.54 -3.21
CA GLY A 469 0.75 -6.91 -3.22
C GLY A 469 1.77 -7.61 -4.10
N VAL A 470 1.92 -8.92 -3.97
CA VAL A 470 2.95 -9.73 -4.67
C VAL A 470 2.39 -10.80 -5.61
N GLY A 471 1.05 -10.94 -5.68
CA GLY A 471 0.39 -11.83 -6.63
C GLY A 471 -0.10 -13.16 -6.04
N ILE A 472 -0.93 -13.85 -6.80
CA ILE A 472 -1.52 -15.14 -6.44
C ILE A 472 -0.43 -16.18 -6.14
N GLY A 473 -0.61 -16.93 -5.05
CA GLY A 473 0.35 -17.94 -4.58
C GLY A 473 1.47 -17.39 -3.69
N ARG A 474 1.55 -16.07 -3.48
CA ARG A 474 2.72 -15.45 -2.84
C ARG A 474 2.44 -14.68 -1.56
N SER A 475 1.17 -14.51 -1.18
CA SER A 475 0.82 -13.88 0.09
C SER A 475 -0.55 -14.27 0.60
N ILE A 476 -0.70 -14.31 1.93
CA ILE A 476 -1.98 -14.31 2.63
C ILE A 476 -1.96 -13.19 3.63
N HIS A 477 -3.05 -12.43 3.73
CA HIS A 477 -3.13 -11.31 4.65
C HIS A 477 -4.55 -11.11 5.18
N ALA A 478 -4.64 -10.48 6.35
CA ALA A 478 -5.88 -10.15 7.02
C ALA A 478 -6.07 -8.64 7.10
N GLY A 479 -7.32 -8.20 6.93
CA GLY A 479 -7.76 -6.85 7.15
C GLY A 479 -8.72 -6.78 8.33
N GLN A 480 -8.66 -5.70 9.10
CA GLN A 480 -9.67 -5.35 10.08
C GLN A 480 -10.03 -3.88 9.96
N VAL A 481 -11.29 -3.58 10.22
CA VAL A 481 -11.81 -2.21 10.26
C VAL A 481 -12.75 -2.07 11.44
N SER A 482 -12.63 -0.96 12.15
CA SER A 482 -13.45 -0.63 13.30
C SER A 482 -14.06 0.76 13.12
N VAL A 483 -15.19 1.03 13.77
CA VAL A 483 -15.89 2.32 13.65
C VAL A 483 -16.00 2.95 15.03
N ALA A 484 -15.54 4.18 15.13
CA ALA A 484 -15.78 5.07 16.26
C ALA A 484 -17.08 5.84 16.00
N ASP A 485 -18.18 5.43 16.61
CA ASP A 485 -19.53 6.00 16.40
C ASP A 485 -20.06 6.79 17.62
N GLY A 486 -19.20 6.96 18.63
CA GLY A 486 -19.52 7.70 19.86
C GLY A 486 -20.21 6.83 20.93
N THR A 487 -20.52 5.55 20.67
CA THR A 487 -21.22 4.71 21.63
C THR A 487 -20.27 4.04 22.62
N PRO A 488 -20.77 3.66 23.82
CA PRO A 488 -19.99 2.85 24.77
C PRO A 488 -19.59 1.48 24.22
N LEU A 489 -20.42 0.87 23.36
CA LEU A 489 -20.10 -0.40 22.71
C LEU A 489 -18.92 -0.26 21.75
N ALA A 490 -18.90 0.82 20.93
CA ALA A 490 -17.79 1.12 20.07
C ALA A 490 -16.49 1.33 20.86
N ALA A 491 -16.53 2.09 21.97
CA ALA A 491 -15.38 2.29 22.85
C ALA A 491 -14.81 0.96 23.35
N ALA A 492 -15.68 0.07 23.84
CA ALA A 492 -15.25 -1.24 24.35
C ALA A 492 -14.67 -2.16 23.25
N LYS A 493 -15.19 -2.10 22.03
CA LYS A 493 -14.64 -2.81 20.85
C LYS A 493 -13.29 -2.24 20.41
N LEU A 494 -13.20 -0.92 20.27
CA LEU A 494 -11.98 -0.21 19.87
C LEU A 494 -10.81 -0.51 20.81
N ALA A 495 -11.04 -0.45 22.13
CA ALA A 495 -10.03 -0.77 23.14
C ALA A 495 -9.42 -2.17 22.94
N ARG A 496 -10.22 -3.17 22.56
CA ARG A 496 -9.75 -4.54 22.36
C ARG A 496 -9.11 -4.74 20.99
N VAL A 497 -9.79 -4.32 19.92
CA VAL A 497 -9.32 -4.54 18.56
C VAL A 497 -8.00 -3.83 18.32
N LEU A 498 -7.92 -2.55 18.68
CA LEU A 498 -6.75 -1.70 18.42
C LEU A 498 -5.56 -1.99 19.34
N SER A 499 -5.78 -2.76 20.42
CA SER A 499 -4.71 -3.34 21.24
C SER A 499 -4.27 -4.71 20.70
N ASN A 500 -5.23 -5.63 20.44
CA ASN A 500 -4.92 -7.00 20.05
C ASN A 500 -4.31 -7.10 18.65
N ASP A 501 -4.77 -6.28 17.70
CA ASP A 501 -4.31 -6.31 16.32
C ASP A 501 -2.81 -6.00 16.19
N PRO A 502 -2.27 -4.86 16.68
CA PRO A 502 -0.83 -4.63 16.69
C PRO A 502 -0.08 -5.58 17.65
N GLY A 503 -0.72 -6.03 18.72
CA GLY A 503 -0.17 -7.03 19.63
C GLY A 503 0.20 -8.34 18.97
N MET A 504 -0.56 -8.77 17.94
CA MET A 504 -0.21 -9.92 17.11
C MET A 504 1.13 -9.74 16.39
N GLY A 505 1.45 -8.52 15.97
CA GLY A 505 2.74 -8.21 15.36
C GLY A 505 3.90 -8.36 16.36
N VAL A 506 3.71 -7.86 17.59
CA VAL A 506 4.70 -8.02 18.66
C VAL A 506 4.93 -9.50 18.95
N ILE A 507 3.85 -10.27 19.18
CA ILE A 507 3.93 -11.71 19.48
C ILE A 507 4.67 -12.46 18.37
N ARG A 508 4.33 -12.20 17.11
CA ARG A 508 4.97 -12.84 15.95
C ARG A 508 6.46 -12.59 15.88
N HIS A 509 6.88 -11.34 16.11
CA HIS A 509 8.29 -10.98 16.02
C HIS A 509 9.09 -11.51 17.22
N VAL A 510 8.50 -11.51 18.42
CA VAL A 510 9.11 -12.15 19.60
C VAL A 510 9.24 -13.66 19.39
N ASP A 511 8.21 -14.33 18.87
CA ASP A 511 8.26 -15.76 18.54
C ASP A 511 9.35 -16.09 17.51
N ALA A 512 9.57 -15.21 16.54
CA ALA A 512 10.65 -15.34 15.56
C ALA A 512 12.06 -14.99 16.11
N GLY A 513 12.17 -14.58 17.37
CA GLY A 513 13.45 -14.29 18.05
C GLY A 513 13.95 -12.86 17.93
N TYR A 514 13.13 -11.91 17.50
CA TYR A 514 13.47 -10.48 17.54
C TYR A 514 13.39 -9.96 18.99
N GLU A 515 14.30 -9.03 19.36
CA GLU A 515 14.34 -8.37 20.65
C GLU A 515 13.33 -7.22 20.76
#